data_f4271c7c95f9bb277174bf626b1ec147
#
_entry.id   f4271c7c95f9bb277174bf626b1ec147
#
_cell.length_a   1.000
_cell.length_b   1.000
_cell.length_c   1.000
_cell.angle_alpha   90.00
_cell.angle_beta   90.00
_cell.angle_gamma   90.00
#
_symmetry.space_group_name_H-M   'P 1'
#
loop_
_entity.id
_entity.type
_entity.pdbx_description
1 polymer ?
#
loop_
_entity_poly.entity_id
_entity_poly.type
_entity_poly.pdbx_seq_one_letter_code
_entity_poly.pdbx_strand_id
1 'polypeptide(L)'
;YGLDNYISGIQRLFGMTENAQDYTAASMLMGMVWGYVENMYWVIRLCVIVLAGIIGFAILPRRLVRLKKLGFIGIIGLTLGWLYYRGFCNMHFNEYNAMLRPGILFLMLAILIGVIQIFQKGSSKEEKLLSGMVILIIFITCLGSNNALFPSLNNLFLAGPYVFWYVWRFCRSAKESYSFPIGKADRAGNSAANKKEKKMSVVLYTFPLKAMAVMLVGMLLFQSVGFSTGFVFVEAAGASNVSATVDNNTVLAGVKMSPERAEWMEGISEYVNTNGLAGKEVLLYGQIPALSYYLQ
;
A
#
# COMPACT_ATOMS: atom_id res chain seq x y z
N TYR A 1 -6.26 34.79 3.48
CA TYR A 1 -4.97 34.16 3.81
C TYR A 1 -4.09 34.26 2.57
N GLY A 2 -3.03 35.11 2.58
CA GLY A 2 -2.12 35.27 1.44
C GLY A 2 -1.14 34.10 1.31
N LEU A 3 -0.57 33.95 0.11
CA LEU A 3 0.44 32.93 -0.20
C LEU A 3 1.66 33.04 0.73
N ASP A 4 2.03 34.27 1.11
CA ASP A 4 3.16 34.54 2.02
C ASP A 4 2.93 33.96 3.43
N ASN A 5 1.69 34.04 3.95
CA ASN A 5 1.33 33.44 5.23
C ASN A 5 1.36 31.90 5.18
N TYR A 6 0.97 31.34 4.03
CA TYR A 6 1.06 29.89 3.80
C TYR A 6 2.52 29.43 3.76
N ILE A 7 3.36 30.11 3.00
CA ILE A 7 4.80 29.79 2.89
C ILE A 7 5.49 29.95 4.24
N SER A 8 5.23 31.05 4.95
CA SER A 8 5.81 31.29 6.29
C SER A 8 5.33 30.25 7.31
N GLY A 9 4.07 29.79 7.21
CA GLY A 9 3.54 28.70 8.01
C GLY A 9 4.28 27.37 7.77
N ILE A 10 4.53 27.04 6.50
CA ILE A 10 5.32 25.87 6.11
C ILE A 10 6.76 25.99 6.63
N GLN A 11 7.42 27.13 6.44
CA GLN A 11 8.78 27.35 6.93
C GLN A 11 8.86 27.23 8.46
N ARG A 12 7.86 27.77 9.16
CA ARG A 12 7.77 27.67 10.63
C ARG A 12 7.57 26.22 11.09
N LEU A 13 6.75 25.43 10.36
CA LEU A 13 6.54 24.02 10.63
C LEU A 13 7.85 23.22 10.50
N PHE A 14 8.59 23.43 9.41
CA PHE A 14 9.89 22.81 9.21
C PHE A 14 10.94 23.28 10.24
N GLY A 15 10.95 24.56 10.60
CA GLY A 15 11.84 25.07 11.64
C GLY A 15 11.54 24.52 13.05
N MET A 16 10.29 24.15 13.33
CA MET A 16 9.94 23.46 14.57
C MET A 16 10.45 22.02 14.63
N THR A 17 10.54 21.35 13.46
CA THR A 17 11.05 19.97 13.35
C THR A 17 12.58 19.91 13.34
N GLU A 18 13.27 20.96 12.87
CA GLU A 18 14.76 21.01 12.86
C GLU A 18 15.40 21.03 14.26
N ASN A 19 14.68 21.46 15.27
CA ASN A 19 15.19 21.52 16.64
C ASN A 19 15.10 20.18 17.41
N ALA A 20 14.41 19.18 16.87
CA ALA A 20 14.39 17.84 17.44
C ALA A 20 15.52 17.00 16.78
N GLN A 21 16.49 16.55 17.58
CA GLN A 21 17.65 15.77 17.09
C GLN A 21 17.27 14.54 16.25
N ASP A 22 16.06 14.02 16.41
CA ASP A 22 15.56 12.83 15.74
C ASP A 22 14.68 13.10 14.51
N TYR A 23 14.38 14.38 14.19
CA TYR A 23 13.40 14.77 13.17
C TYR A 23 14.03 15.65 12.08
N THR A 24 15.08 15.18 11.43
CA THR A 24 15.61 15.87 10.27
C THR A 24 14.91 15.41 8.99
N ALA A 25 14.73 16.31 8.02
CA ALA A 25 14.17 15.95 6.70
C ALA A 25 14.96 14.80 6.04
N ALA A 26 16.28 14.76 6.27
CA ALA A 26 17.16 13.70 5.78
C ALA A 26 16.86 12.35 6.43
N SER A 27 16.62 12.28 7.76
CA SER A 27 16.28 11.04 8.46
C SER A 27 14.92 10.50 8.02
N MET A 28 13.93 11.38 7.82
CA MET A 28 12.60 11.01 7.32
C MET A 28 12.66 10.44 5.89
N LEU A 29 13.41 11.10 4.99
CA LEU A 29 13.62 10.64 3.63
C LEU A 29 14.36 9.30 3.61
N MET A 30 15.39 9.15 4.43
CA MET A 30 16.16 7.90 4.52
C MET A 30 15.30 6.77 5.06
N GLY A 31 14.48 7.01 6.10
CA GLY A 31 13.53 6.03 6.63
C GLY A 31 12.53 5.56 5.58
N MET A 32 12.02 6.48 4.77
CA MET A 32 11.15 6.15 3.64
C MET A 32 11.86 5.28 2.60
N VAL A 33 13.07 5.66 2.18
CA VAL A 33 13.86 4.90 1.19
C VAL A 33 14.15 3.49 1.71
N TRP A 34 14.59 3.35 2.96
CA TRP A 34 14.83 2.04 3.58
C TRP A 34 13.58 1.17 3.62
N GLY A 35 12.42 1.73 3.95
CA GLY A 35 11.17 0.99 3.94
C GLY A 35 10.83 0.42 2.55
N TYR A 36 11.10 1.15 1.47
CA TYR A 36 10.96 0.62 0.10
C TYR A 36 12.01 -0.44 -0.22
N VAL A 37 13.27 -0.24 0.18
CA VAL A 37 14.36 -1.20 -0.05
C VAL A 37 14.07 -2.53 0.65
N GLU A 38 13.61 -2.53 1.88
CA GLU A 38 13.22 -3.74 2.61
C GLU A 38 12.11 -4.52 1.90
N ASN A 39 11.14 -3.81 1.32
CA ASN A 39 10.06 -4.43 0.57
C ASN A 39 10.48 -4.94 -0.82
N MET A 40 11.60 -4.48 -1.38
CA MET A 40 12.12 -4.94 -2.67
C MET A 40 12.40 -6.45 -2.69
N TYR A 41 12.81 -7.01 -1.57
CA TYR A 41 12.97 -8.45 -1.40
C TYR A 41 11.72 -9.26 -1.80
N TRP A 42 10.54 -8.79 -1.42
CA TRP A 42 9.27 -9.44 -1.77
C TRP A 42 8.95 -9.28 -3.25
N VAL A 43 9.16 -8.08 -3.78
CA VAL A 43 8.95 -7.78 -5.21
C VAL A 43 9.82 -8.69 -6.08
N ILE A 44 11.11 -8.80 -5.79
CA ILE A 44 12.04 -9.65 -6.53
C ILE A 44 11.55 -11.10 -6.53
N ARG A 45 11.15 -11.65 -5.38
CA ARG A 45 10.66 -13.03 -5.28
C ARG A 45 9.39 -13.27 -6.09
N LEU A 46 8.43 -12.35 -6.02
CA LEU A 46 7.22 -12.44 -6.82
C LEU A 46 7.53 -12.37 -8.33
N CYS A 47 8.47 -11.50 -8.74
CA CYS A 47 8.96 -11.45 -10.11
C CYS A 47 9.61 -12.75 -10.56
N VAL A 48 10.42 -13.40 -9.72
CA VAL A 48 11.05 -14.70 -10.02
C VAL A 48 9.98 -15.77 -10.24
N ILE A 49 8.94 -15.82 -9.43
CA ILE A 49 7.82 -16.78 -9.59
C ILE A 49 7.11 -16.56 -10.94
N VAL A 50 6.85 -15.30 -11.28
CA VAL A 50 6.21 -14.96 -12.58
C VAL A 50 7.11 -15.36 -13.75
N LEU A 51 8.40 -15.02 -13.68
CA LEU A 51 9.37 -15.38 -14.73
C LEU A 51 9.49 -16.90 -14.89
N ALA A 52 9.59 -17.64 -13.80
CA ALA A 52 9.60 -19.12 -13.84
C ALA A 52 8.31 -19.66 -14.45
N GLY A 53 7.17 -19.06 -14.15
CA GLY A 53 5.89 -19.39 -14.78
C GLY A 53 5.90 -19.14 -16.29
N ILE A 54 6.36 -17.98 -16.75
CA ILE A 54 6.45 -17.61 -18.17
C ILE A 54 7.37 -18.61 -18.90
N ILE A 55 8.55 -18.91 -18.35
CA ILE A 55 9.50 -19.88 -18.91
C ILE A 55 8.87 -21.27 -18.97
N GLY A 56 8.24 -21.73 -17.89
CA GLY A 56 7.54 -23.02 -17.86
C GLY A 56 6.43 -23.12 -18.90
N PHE A 57 5.64 -22.04 -19.09
CA PHE A 57 4.63 -21.99 -20.15
C PHE A 57 5.24 -22.01 -21.55
N ALA A 58 6.42 -21.42 -21.75
CA ALA A 58 7.12 -21.43 -23.03
C ALA A 58 7.68 -22.80 -23.40
N ILE A 59 8.30 -23.51 -22.43
CA ILE A 59 8.98 -24.78 -22.66
C ILE A 59 8.00 -25.96 -22.79
N LEU A 60 6.94 -25.98 -21.98
CA LEU A 60 6.00 -27.11 -21.97
C LEU A 60 5.14 -27.16 -23.24
N PRO A 61 4.75 -28.36 -23.73
CA PRO A 61 3.97 -28.51 -24.95
C PRO A 61 2.62 -27.80 -24.93
N ARG A 62 2.20 -27.24 -26.07
CA ARG A 62 0.91 -26.53 -26.19
C ARG A 62 -0.30 -27.39 -25.86
N ARG A 63 -0.21 -28.72 -26.07
CA ARG A 63 -1.29 -29.66 -25.77
C ARG A 63 -1.71 -29.66 -24.29
N LEU A 64 -0.82 -29.25 -23.38
CA LEU A 64 -1.03 -29.25 -21.94
C LEU A 64 -1.45 -27.89 -21.36
N VAL A 65 -2.02 -26.99 -22.17
CA VAL A 65 -2.37 -25.63 -21.72
C VAL A 65 -3.26 -25.61 -20.47
N ARG A 66 -4.28 -26.47 -20.41
CA ARG A 66 -5.17 -26.56 -19.23
C ARG A 66 -4.41 -27.00 -17.98
N LEU A 67 -3.56 -28.02 -18.12
CA LEU A 67 -2.76 -28.53 -17.00
C LEU A 67 -1.75 -27.49 -16.52
N LYS A 68 -1.11 -26.75 -17.43
CA LYS A 68 -0.21 -25.64 -17.10
C LYS A 68 -0.93 -24.55 -16.31
N LYS A 69 -2.14 -24.14 -16.75
CA LYS A 69 -2.92 -23.12 -16.04
C LYS A 69 -3.30 -23.59 -14.64
N LEU A 70 -3.78 -24.83 -14.49
CA LEU A 70 -4.09 -25.42 -13.17
C LEU A 70 -2.86 -25.53 -12.28
N GLY A 71 -1.74 -26.01 -12.83
CA GLY A 71 -0.48 -26.10 -12.09
C GLY A 71 0.01 -24.74 -11.61
N PHE A 72 -0.10 -23.71 -12.45
CA PHE A 72 0.30 -22.36 -12.05
C PHE A 72 -0.65 -21.75 -11.01
N ILE A 73 -1.96 -22.03 -11.07
CA ILE A 73 -2.91 -21.66 -10.01
C ILE A 73 -2.51 -22.30 -8.68
N GLY A 74 -2.08 -23.59 -8.71
CA GLY A 74 -1.51 -24.25 -7.54
C GLY A 74 -0.27 -23.53 -7.00
N ILE A 75 0.65 -23.13 -7.87
CA ILE A 75 1.83 -22.31 -7.49
C ILE A 75 1.40 -20.97 -6.87
N ILE A 76 0.40 -20.31 -7.41
CA ILE A 76 -0.16 -19.07 -6.85
C ILE A 76 -0.73 -19.32 -5.45
N GLY A 77 -1.48 -20.40 -5.25
CA GLY A 77 -2.00 -20.78 -3.92
C GLY A 77 -0.89 -21.04 -2.91
N LEU A 78 0.15 -21.78 -3.31
CA LEU A 78 1.34 -22.03 -2.48
C LEU A 78 2.10 -20.72 -2.18
N THR A 79 2.20 -19.83 -3.16
CA THR A 79 2.81 -18.50 -2.98
C THR A 79 2.04 -17.68 -1.96
N LEU A 80 0.72 -17.66 -2.05
CA LEU A 80 -0.13 -16.98 -1.09
C LEU A 80 0.05 -17.56 0.34
N GLY A 81 -0.01 -18.89 0.49
CA GLY A 81 0.25 -19.55 1.77
C GLY A 81 1.65 -19.20 2.32
N TRP A 82 2.66 -19.16 1.45
CA TRP A 82 4.01 -18.78 1.84
C TRP A 82 4.11 -17.31 2.29
N LEU A 83 3.39 -16.38 1.65
CA LEU A 83 3.34 -14.97 2.06
C LEU A 83 2.76 -14.81 3.48
N TYR A 84 1.71 -15.56 3.81
CA TYR A 84 1.15 -15.60 5.17
C TYR A 84 2.12 -16.24 6.17
N TYR A 85 2.69 -17.40 5.81
CA TYR A 85 3.67 -18.08 6.67
C TYR A 85 4.89 -17.23 7.00
N ARG A 86 5.40 -16.46 6.04
CA ARG A 86 6.57 -15.58 6.21
C ARG A 86 6.22 -14.21 6.81
N GLY A 87 4.96 -13.97 7.16
CA GLY A 87 4.52 -12.73 7.77
C GLY A 87 4.53 -11.51 6.83
N PHE A 88 4.44 -11.74 5.51
CA PHE A 88 4.17 -10.67 4.57
C PHE A 88 2.72 -10.16 4.74
N CYS A 89 1.77 -11.09 4.87
CA CYS A 89 0.42 -10.83 5.29
C CYS A 89 0.25 -11.26 6.76
N ASN A 90 -0.50 -10.50 7.53
CA ASN A 90 -0.84 -10.82 8.91
C ASN A 90 -2.37 -10.88 9.05
N MET A 91 -2.85 -11.90 9.76
CA MET A 91 -4.28 -12.06 10.06
C MET A 91 -4.70 -11.38 11.38
N HIS A 92 -3.78 -10.77 12.10
CA HIS A 92 -4.08 -9.93 13.25
C HIS A 92 -4.47 -8.53 12.77
N PHE A 93 -5.74 -8.38 12.37
CA PHE A 93 -6.25 -7.16 11.75
C PHE A 93 -6.44 -5.99 12.72
N ASN A 94 -6.13 -6.16 13.99
CA ASN A 94 -6.12 -5.12 15.01
C ASN A 94 -4.86 -4.24 15.01
N GLU A 95 -3.90 -4.51 14.13
CA GLU A 95 -2.63 -3.78 14.05
C GLU A 95 -2.36 -3.24 12.65
N TYR A 96 -1.68 -2.10 12.56
CA TYR A 96 -1.22 -1.53 11.29
C TYR A 96 -0.33 -2.49 10.47
N ASN A 97 0.38 -3.40 11.15
CA ASN A 97 1.23 -4.39 10.50
C ASN A 97 0.48 -5.31 9.53
N ALA A 98 -0.83 -5.50 9.72
CA ALA A 98 -1.66 -6.27 8.79
C ALA A 98 -1.70 -5.64 7.38
N MET A 99 -1.60 -4.32 7.29
CA MET A 99 -1.64 -3.58 6.02
C MET A 99 -0.27 -3.11 5.53
N LEU A 100 0.76 -3.10 6.39
CA LEU A 100 2.02 -2.44 6.10
C LEU A 100 2.68 -2.99 4.83
N ARG A 101 3.06 -4.27 4.81
CA ARG A 101 3.78 -4.86 3.66
C ARG A 101 2.92 -4.97 2.40
N PRO A 102 1.68 -5.49 2.46
CA PRO A 102 0.78 -5.46 1.30
C PRO A 102 0.54 -4.06 0.76
N GLY A 103 0.31 -3.09 1.64
CA GLY A 103 0.10 -1.70 1.27
C GLY A 103 1.32 -1.08 0.60
N ILE A 104 2.53 -1.26 1.18
CA ILE A 104 3.78 -0.76 0.57
C ILE A 104 4.00 -1.37 -0.81
N LEU A 105 3.73 -2.67 -1.01
CA LEU A 105 3.82 -3.30 -2.32
C LEU A 105 2.93 -2.59 -3.35
N PHE A 106 1.70 -2.22 -2.97
CA PHE A 106 0.80 -1.49 -3.86
C PHE A 106 1.25 -0.06 -4.12
N LEU A 107 1.83 0.62 -3.13
CA LEU A 107 2.47 1.93 -3.34
C LEU A 107 3.65 1.81 -4.32
N MET A 108 4.49 0.79 -4.19
CA MET A 108 5.58 0.52 -5.14
C MET A 108 5.05 0.23 -6.55
N LEU A 109 3.98 -0.53 -6.69
CA LEU A 109 3.33 -0.78 -7.98
C LEU A 109 2.74 0.52 -8.55
N ALA A 110 2.12 1.36 -7.74
CA ALA A 110 1.59 2.66 -8.17
C ALA A 110 2.71 3.57 -8.68
N ILE A 111 3.84 3.64 -7.97
CA ILE A 111 5.02 4.40 -8.41
C ILE A 111 5.55 3.84 -9.73
N LEU A 112 5.74 2.54 -9.85
CA LEU A 112 6.23 1.89 -11.07
C LEU A 112 5.31 2.15 -12.27
N ILE A 113 4.01 1.94 -12.10
CA ILE A 113 3.00 2.23 -13.13
C ILE A 113 3.04 3.70 -13.51
N GLY A 114 3.09 4.59 -12.51
CA GLY A 114 3.15 6.03 -12.71
C GLY A 114 4.36 6.46 -13.55
N VAL A 115 5.55 5.95 -13.21
CA VAL A 115 6.78 6.20 -13.99
C VAL A 115 6.62 5.70 -15.42
N ILE A 116 6.13 4.48 -15.62
CA ILE A 116 5.90 3.92 -16.96
C ILE A 116 4.94 4.82 -17.76
N GLN A 117 3.83 5.27 -17.16
CA GLN A 117 2.82 6.09 -17.84
C GLN A 117 3.35 7.48 -18.22
N ILE A 118 4.17 8.10 -17.37
CA ILE A 118 4.78 9.41 -17.67
C ILE A 118 5.67 9.33 -18.92
N PHE A 119 6.46 8.26 -19.04
CA PHE A 119 7.42 8.11 -20.14
C PHE A 119 6.84 7.39 -21.36
N GLN A 120 5.69 6.74 -21.26
CA GLN A 120 5.06 6.03 -22.37
C GLN A 120 4.51 7.01 -23.41
N LYS A 121 4.92 6.86 -24.66
CA LYS A 121 4.50 7.74 -25.78
C LYS A 121 2.99 7.70 -26.07
N GLY A 122 2.32 6.59 -25.76
CA GLY A 122 0.88 6.39 -26.01
C GLY A 122 -0.05 6.85 -24.86
N SER A 123 0.48 7.34 -23.74
CA SER A 123 -0.33 7.82 -22.62
C SER A 123 -0.88 9.22 -22.90
N SER A 124 -2.14 9.46 -22.53
CA SER A 124 -2.76 10.78 -22.63
C SER A 124 -2.13 11.79 -21.66
N LYS A 125 -2.38 13.09 -21.86
CA LYS A 125 -1.89 14.14 -20.97
C LYS A 125 -2.47 13.97 -19.54
N GLU A 126 -3.75 13.62 -19.48
CA GLU A 126 -4.48 13.37 -18.23
C GLU A 126 -3.90 12.17 -17.46
N GLU A 127 -3.59 11.07 -18.18
CA GLU A 127 -2.95 9.89 -17.59
C GLU A 127 -1.56 10.24 -17.03
N LYS A 128 -0.78 11.06 -17.71
CA LYS A 128 0.54 11.52 -17.24
C LYS A 128 0.42 12.43 -16.03
N LEU A 129 -0.53 13.36 -16.05
CA LEU A 129 -0.79 14.27 -14.94
C LEU A 129 -1.22 13.49 -13.69
N LEU A 130 -2.22 12.60 -13.84
CA LEU A 130 -2.69 11.74 -12.75
C LEU A 130 -1.54 10.91 -12.17
N SER A 131 -0.70 10.33 -13.03
CA SER A 131 0.45 9.54 -12.61
C SER A 131 1.47 10.36 -11.83
N GLY A 132 1.75 11.59 -12.28
CA GLY A 132 2.61 12.53 -11.56
C GLY A 132 2.05 12.90 -10.19
N MET A 133 0.73 13.17 -10.10
CA MET A 133 0.06 13.47 -8.84
C MET A 133 0.12 12.29 -7.86
N VAL A 134 -0.13 11.06 -8.33
CA VAL A 134 -0.05 9.85 -7.50
C VAL A 134 1.34 9.70 -6.90
N ILE A 135 2.39 9.82 -7.72
CA ILE A 135 3.78 9.72 -7.27
C ILE A 135 4.07 10.82 -6.24
N LEU A 136 3.72 12.08 -6.55
CA LEU A 136 3.97 13.21 -5.67
C LEU A 136 3.30 13.02 -4.30
N ILE A 137 2.03 12.62 -4.26
CA ILE A 137 1.28 12.41 -3.03
C ILE A 137 1.92 11.30 -2.19
N ILE A 138 2.31 10.16 -2.81
CA ILE A 138 2.95 9.06 -2.11
C ILE A 138 4.25 9.51 -1.44
N PHE A 139 5.08 10.30 -2.13
CA PHE A 139 6.35 10.75 -1.56
C PHE A 139 6.19 11.87 -0.52
N ILE A 140 5.27 12.82 -0.74
CA ILE A 140 5.12 13.96 0.17
C ILE A 140 4.51 13.56 1.53
N THR A 141 3.69 12.52 1.57
CA THR A 141 2.97 12.11 2.78
C THR A 141 3.90 11.60 3.89
N CYS A 142 5.06 11.06 3.55
CA CYS A 142 6.05 10.63 4.53
C CYS A 142 6.87 11.78 5.11
N LEU A 143 6.92 12.91 4.42
CA LEU A 143 7.65 14.08 4.89
C LEU A 143 6.84 14.75 6.02
N GLY A 144 7.43 14.91 7.17
CA GLY A 144 6.78 15.47 8.37
C GLY A 144 6.39 14.44 9.42
N SER A 145 6.74 13.17 9.21
CA SER A 145 6.55 12.11 10.21
C SER A 145 7.78 11.21 10.31
N ASN A 146 8.22 10.91 11.53
CA ASN A 146 9.31 9.95 11.78
C ASN A 146 8.82 8.47 11.75
N ASN A 147 7.65 8.21 11.23
CA ASN A 147 7.06 6.88 11.15
C ASN A 147 7.37 6.15 9.84
N ALA A 148 8.48 6.47 9.17
CA ALA A 148 8.93 5.87 7.91
C ALA A 148 7.79 5.80 6.86
N LEU A 149 7.38 4.61 6.43
CA LEU A 149 6.33 4.42 5.42
C LEU A 149 4.91 4.29 5.98
N PHE A 150 4.70 4.26 7.29
CA PHE A 150 3.35 4.12 7.85
C PHE A 150 2.36 5.20 7.38
N PRO A 151 2.72 6.50 7.35
CA PRO A 151 1.81 7.53 6.88
C PRO A 151 1.40 7.34 5.41
N SER A 152 2.26 6.76 4.57
CA SER A 152 1.95 6.49 3.16
C SER A 152 0.83 5.50 2.97
N LEU A 153 0.53 4.64 3.95
CA LEU A 153 -0.61 3.71 3.86
C LEU A 153 -1.95 4.44 3.68
N ASN A 154 -2.05 5.66 4.19
CA ASN A 154 -3.22 6.50 3.98
C ASN A 154 -3.45 6.81 2.49
N ASN A 155 -2.43 6.71 1.65
CA ASN A 155 -2.54 6.94 0.21
C ASN A 155 -3.09 5.73 -0.55
N LEU A 156 -3.37 4.61 0.12
CA LEU A 156 -3.96 3.43 -0.52
C LEU A 156 -5.35 3.73 -1.11
N PHE A 157 -6.09 4.71 -0.57
CA PHE A 157 -7.35 5.17 -1.16
C PHE A 157 -7.18 5.73 -2.57
N LEU A 158 -6.00 6.26 -2.90
CA LEU A 158 -5.64 6.76 -4.23
C LEU A 158 -4.87 5.69 -5.03
N ALA A 159 -3.83 5.09 -4.44
CA ALA A 159 -2.96 4.13 -5.08
C ALA A 159 -3.69 2.80 -5.42
N GLY A 160 -4.60 2.34 -4.56
CA GLY A 160 -5.35 1.10 -4.78
C GLY A 160 -6.21 1.16 -6.05
N PRO A 161 -7.16 2.10 -6.18
CA PRO A 161 -7.96 2.27 -7.40
C PRO A 161 -7.11 2.51 -8.65
N TYR A 162 -6.01 3.27 -8.53
CA TYR A 162 -5.09 3.53 -9.63
C TYR A 162 -4.44 2.24 -10.13
N VAL A 163 -3.87 1.42 -9.23
CA VAL A 163 -3.27 0.12 -9.57
C VAL A 163 -4.32 -0.85 -10.11
N PHE A 164 -5.50 -0.92 -9.49
CA PHE A 164 -6.58 -1.81 -9.91
C PHE A 164 -7.05 -1.50 -11.33
N TRP A 165 -7.18 -0.23 -11.66
CA TRP A 165 -7.56 0.19 -13.01
C TRP A 165 -6.54 -0.24 -14.06
N TYR A 166 -5.24 -0.07 -13.78
CA TYR A 166 -4.17 -0.51 -14.69
C TYR A 166 -4.07 -2.03 -14.79
N VAL A 167 -4.20 -2.74 -13.68
CA VAL A 167 -4.22 -4.21 -13.67
C VAL A 167 -5.41 -4.73 -14.48
N TRP A 168 -6.59 -4.14 -14.30
CA TRP A 168 -7.78 -4.48 -15.08
C TRP A 168 -7.58 -4.26 -16.57
N ARG A 169 -7.11 -3.07 -16.95
CA ARG A 169 -6.79 -2.73 -18.34
C ARG A 169 -5.77 -3.70 -18.95
N PHE A 170 -4.70 -4.00 -18.22
CA PHE A 170 -3.69 -4.98 -18.61
C PHE A 170 -4.30 -6.37 -18.80
N CYS A 171 -5.06 -6.88 -17.85
CA CYS A 171 -5.69 -8.20 -17.93
C CYS A 171 -6.63 -8.31 -19.15
N ARG A 172 -7.29 -7.21 -19.52
CA ARG A 172 -8.23 -7.16 -20.63
C ARG A 172 -7.56 -7.01 -22.00
N SER A 173 -6.46 -6.24 -22.08
CA SER A 173 -5.81 -5.89 -23.35
C SER A 173 -4.59 -6.76 -23.70
N ALA A 174 -3.98 -7.44 -22.73
CA ALA A 174 -2.75 -8.20 -22.96
C ALA A 174 -2.98 -9.39 -23.89
N LYS A 175 -2.26 -9.39 -25.02
CA LYS A 175 -2.26 -10.48 -26.02
C LYS A 175 -1.33 -11.62 -25.58
N GLU A 176 -1.70 -12.86 -25.90
CA GLU A 176 -0.88 -14.04 -25.58
C GLU A 176 0.27 -14.29 -26.56
N SER A 177 0.30 -13.61 -27.70
CA SER A 177 1.32 -13.82 -28.73
C SER A 177 1.81 -12.50 -29.32
N TYR A 178 3.12 -12.41 -29.47
CA TYR A 178 3.79 -11.30 -30.15
C TYR A 178 4.63 -11.88 -31.29
N SER A 179 4.58 -11.27 -32.48
CA SER A 179 5.44 -11.60 -33.60
C SER A 179 6.50 -10.53 -33.79
N PHE A 180 7.76 -10.91 -33.71
CA PHE A 180 8.88 -10.02 -33.99
C PHE A 180 9.50 -10.36 -35.34
N PRO A 181 9.76 -9.39 -36.23
CA PRO A 181 10.51 -9.62 -37.43
C PRO A 181 11.98 -9.96 -37.08
N ILE A 182 12.46 -11.12 -37.46
CA ILE A 182 13.89 -11.46 -37.41
C ILE A 182 14.46 -11.19 -38.79
N GLY A 183 15.04 -10.03 -38.97
CA GLY A 183 15.83 -9.68 -40.13
C GLY A 183 16.69 -8.49 -39.78
N LYS A 184 18.02 -8.62 -39.88
CA LYS A 184 18.88 -7.47 -40.07
C LYS A 184 18.40 -6.82 -41.37
N ALA A 185 18.05 -5.55 -41.32
CA ALA A 185 17.92 -4.74 -42.53
C ALA A 185 19.30 -4.75 -43.23
N ASP A 186 19.51 -5.67 -44.14
CA ASP A 186 20.65 -5.60 -45.03
C ASP A 186 20.47 -4.33 -45.89
N ARG A 187 21.26 -3.30 -45.51
CA ARG A 187 21.52 -2.13 -46.38
C ARG A 187 22.34 -2.59 -47.56
N ALA A 188 21.75 -3.18 -48.55
CA ALA A 188 22.31 -3.23 -49.87
C ALA A 188 21.28 -3.78 -50.90
N GLY A 189 20.99 -2.98 -51.86
CA GLY A 189 20.52 -3.11 -53.18
C GLY A 189 19.90 -4.41 -53.74
N ASN A 190 18.74 -4.19 -54.36
CA ASN A 190 18.24 -4.97 -55.51
C ASN A 190 18.17 -6.51 -55.38
N SER A 191 17.01 -7.00 -54.99
CA SER A 191 16.36 -8.11 -55.74
C SER A 191 14.94 -8.30 -55.22
N ALA A 192 13.99 -7.90 -56.03
CA ALA A 192 12.59 -8.27 -55.89
C ALA A 192 12.44 -9.76 -56.20
N ALA A 193 12.50 -10.60 -55.21
CA ALA A 193 12.07 -11.99 -55.23
C ALA A 193 11.74 -12.45 -53.82
N ASN A 194 10.46 -12.48 -53.52
CA ASN A 194 9.77 -13.36 -52.58
C ASN A 194 10.56 -13.96 -51.38
N LYS A 195 11.29 -13.12 -50.59
CA LYS A 195 11.80 -13.53 -49.32
C LYS A 195 10.66 -13.46 -48.30
N LYS A 196 10.02 -14.60 -48.03
CA LYS A 196 9.18 -14.77 -46.82
C LYS A 196 10.00 -14.31 -45.63
N GLU A 197 9.71 -13.10 -45.12
CA GLU A 197 10.27 -12.63 -43.85
C GLU A 197 9.99 -13.70 -42.78
N LYS A 198 11.03 -14.28 -42.29
CA LYS A 198 10.95 -15.28 -41.22
C LYS A 198 10.52 -14.57 -39.97
N LYS A 199 9.23 -14.44 -39.73
CA LYS A 199 8.67 -13.89 -38.50
C LYS A 199 8.78 -14.93 -37.38
N MET A 200 9.62 -14.68 -36.40
CA MET A 200 9.62 -15.48 -35.19
C MET A 200 8.45 -15.04 -34.33
N SER A 201 7.44 -15.88 -34.19
CA SER A 201 6.37 -15.66 -33.24
C SER A 201 6.82 -16.12 -31.86
N VAL A 202 7.15 -15.18 -30.98
CA VAL A 202 7.32 -15.47 -29.57
C VAL A 202 5.95 -15.43 -28.91
N VAL A 203 5.50 -16.56 -28.43
CA VAL A 203 4.26 -16.64 -27.65
C VAL A 203 4.62 -16.24 -26.22
N LEU A 204 4.33 -14.99 -25.86
CA LEU A 204 4.45 -14.52 -24.51
C LEU A 204 3.20 -14.95 -23.75
N TYR A 205 3.34 -15.93 -22.88
CA TYR A 205 2.22 -16.36 -22.05
C TYR A 205 1.99 -15.32 -20.96
N THR A 206 0.97 -14.49 -21.13
CA THR A 206 0.57 -13.47 -20.15
C THR A 206 -0.20 -14.04 -18.95
N PHE A 207 -0.61 -15.30 -19.02
CA PHE A 207 -1.37 -15.94 -17.95
C PHE A 207 -0.69 -15.89 -16.58
N PRO A 208 0.62 -16.22 -16.42
CA PRO A 208 1.30 -16.11 -15.13
C PRO A 208 1.26 -14.70 -14.55
N LEU A 209 1.44 -13.69 -15.39
CA LEU A 209 1.41 -12.30 -14.97
C LEU A 209 -0.01 -11.88 -14.54
N LYS A 210 -1.03 -12.26 -15.31
CA LYS A 210 -2.44 -12.01 -14.98
C LYS A 210 -2.85 -12.69 -13.68
N ALA A 211 -2.48 -13.96 -13.50
CA ALA A 211 -2.80 -14.71 -12.28
C ALA A 211 -2.12 -14.10 -11.05
N MET A 212 -0.86 -13.69 -11.15
CA MET A 212 -0.17 -12.98 -10.08
C MET A 212 -0.84 -11.64 -9.75
N ALA A 213 -1.18 -10.84 -10.77
CA ALA A 213 -1.85 -9.57 -10.57
C ALA A 213 -3.20 -9.73 -9.86
N VAL A 214 -4.01 -10.72 -10.27
CA VAL A 214 -5.30 -11.02 -9.62
C VAL A 214 -5.10 -11.49 -8.17
N MET A 215 -4.10 -12.33 -7.91
CA MET A 215 -3.77 -12.76 -6.56
C MET A 215 -3.40 -11.56 -5.66
N LEU A 216 -2.54 -10.68 -6.14
CA LEU A 216 -2.11 -9.49 -5.37
C LEU A 216 -3.29 -8.56 -5.07
N VAL A 217 -4.15 -8.31 -6.07
CA VAL A 217 -5.37 -7.51 -5.88
C VAL A 217 -6.29 -8.16 -4.84
N GLY A 218 -6.55 -9.45 -4.99
CA GLY A 218 -7.39 -10.21 -4.04
C GLY A 218 -6.83 -10.20 -2.63
N MET A 219 -5.52 -10.35 -2.50
CA MET A 219 -4.81 -10.28 -1.22
C MET A 219 -4.96 -8.90 -0.57
N LEU A 220 -4.75 -7.80 -1.32
CA LEU A 220 -4.92 -6.46 -0.77
C LEU A 220 -6.37 -6.20 -0.35
N LEU A 221 -7.34 -6.59 -1.16
CA LEU A 221 -8.76 -6.44 -0.82
C LEU A 221 -9.09 -7.21 0.46
N PHE A 222 -8.63 -8.45 0.60
CA PHE A 222 -8.84 -9.24 1.80
C PHE A 222 -8.22 -8.59 3.03
N GLN A 223 -6.97 -8.13 2.95
CA GLN A 223 -6.29 -7.42 4.02
C GLN A 223 -7.00 -6.11 4.36
N SER A 224 -7.46 -5.34 3.36
CA SER A 224 -8.16 -4.08 3.58
C SER A 224 -9.50 -4.28 4.27
N VAL A 225 -10.28 -5.29 3.87
CA VAL A 225 -11.56 -5.61 4.52
C VAL A 225 -11.31 -6.08 5.96
N GLY A 226 -10.39 -7.01 6.18
CA GLY A 226 -10.04 -7.48 7.51
C GLY A 226 -9.59 -6.32 8.42
N PHE A 227 -8.71 -5.46 7.93
CA PHE A 227 -8.24 -4.30 8.66
C PHE A 227 -9.36 -3.30 8.96
N SER A 228 -10.24 -3.00 7.99
CA SER A 228 -11.35 -2.07 8.20
C SER A 228 -12.38 -2.54 9.24
N THR A 229 -12.48 -3.85 9.44
CA THR A 229 -13.43 -4.44 10.40
C THR A 229 -12.78 -4.78 11.75
N GLY A 230 -11.47 -5.00 11.79
CA GLY A 230 -10.75 -5.45 12.99
C GLY A 230 -9.97 -4.35 13.71
N PHE A 231 -9.52 -3.33 12.97
CA PHE A 231 -8.68 -2.28 13.53
C PHE A 231 -9.50 -1.20 14.24
N VAL A 232 -9.09 -0.89 15.47
CA VAL A 232 -9.56 0.30 16.18
C VAL A 232 -8.33 1.07 16.67
N PHE A 233 -8.27 2.35 16.36
CA PHE A 233 -7.13 3.19 16.72
C PHE A 233 -6.89 3.20 18.23
N VAL A 234 -5.66 2.89 18.62
CA VAL A 234 -5.21 2.82 20.03
C VAL A 234 -5.84 1.66 20.85
N GLU A 235 -6.65 0.78 20.25
CA GLU A 235 -7.19 -0.40 20.92
C GLU A 235 -6.44 -1.66 20.48
N ALA A 236 -5.47 -2.11 21.28
CA ALA A 236 -4.58 -3.22 20.94
C ALA A 236 -5.32 -4.55 20.68
N ALA A 237 -6.45 -4.78 21.33
CA ALA A 237 -7.27 -5.96 21.13
C ALA A 237 -8.25 -5.83 19.97
N GLY A 238 -8.30 -4.66 19.29
CA GLY A 238 -9.15 -4.41 18.13
C GLY A 238 -10.63 -4.27 18.46
N ALA A 239 -11.45 -4.26 17.40
CA ALA A 239 -12.89 -3.98 17.48
C ALA A 239 -13.67 -4.97 18.36
N SER A 240 -13.22 -6.23 18.45
CA SER A 240 -13.86 -7.24 19.29
C SER A 240 -13.82 -6.95 20.78
N ASN A 241 -12.89 -6.13 21.22
CA ASN A 241 -12.71 -5.76 22.64
C ASN A 241 -13.41 -4.44 23.00
N VAL A 242 -13.99 -3.72 22.05
CA VAL A 242 -14.68 -2.45 22.29
C VAL A 242 -16.13 -2.72 22.67
N SER A 243 -16.35 -3.13 23.94
CA SER A 243 -17.64 -3.63 24.43
C SER A 243 -18.19 -2.91 25.65
N ALA A 244 -17.32 -2.22 26.42
CA ALA A 244 -17.70 -1.53 27.65
C ALA A 244 -18.07 -0.06 27.41
N THR A 245 -18.94 0.47 28.24
CA THR A 245 -19.33 1.89 28.32
C THR A 245 -18.94 2.45 29.68
N VAL A 246 -18.77 3.75 29.78
CA VAL A 246 -18.53 4.47 31.04
C VAL A 246 -19.85 5.01 31.54
N ASP A 247 -20.33 4.54 32.69
CA ASP A 247 -21.66 4.87 33.16
C ASP A 247 -21.70 6.12 34.06
N ASN A 248 -20.59 6.46 34.72
CA ASN A 248 -20.47 7.59 35.65
C ASN A 248 -19.97 8.89 35.00
N ASN A 249 -19.95 8.97 33.67
CA ASN A 249 -19.46 10.13 32.94
C ASN A 249 -20.42 10.52 31.80
N THR A 250 -21.01 11.70 31.89
CA THR A 250 -21.97 12.19 30.91
C THR A 250 -21.38 12.51 29.53
N VAL A 251 -20.12 12.91 29.48
CA VAL A 251 -19.40 13.25 28.24
C VAL A 251 -19.09 11.98 27.44
N LEU A 252 -18.82 10.88 28.13
CA LEU A 252 -18.53 9.58 27.53
C LEU A 252 -19.75 8.70 27.33
N ALA A 253 -20.94 9.19 27.64
CA ALA A 253 -22.19 8.44 27.52
C ALA A 253 -22.39 7.88 26.09
N GLY A 254 -22.52 6.56 25.98
CA GLY A 254 -22.67 5.88 24.71
C GLY A 254 -21.37 5.64 23.90
N VAL A 255 -20.23 6.13 24.36
CA VAL A 255 -18.92 5.81 23.79
C VAL A 255 -18.49 4.43 24.25
N LYS A 256 -18.24 3.53 23.29
CA LYS A 256 -17.71 2.20 23.59
C LYS A 256 -16.21 2.20 23.56
N MET A 257 -15.62 1.50 24.52
CA MET A 257 -14.15 1.31 24.63
C MET A 257 -13.84 -0.08 25.18
N SER A 258 -12.55 -0.40 25.33
CA SER A 258 -12.16 -1.63 25.98
C SER A 258 -12.53 -1.62 27.47
N PRO A 259 -12.85 -2.79 28.07
CA PRO A 259 -13.20 -2.87 29.50
C PRO A 259 -12.16 -2.23 30.42
N GLU A 260 -10.87 -2.47 30.16
CA GLU A 260 -9.76 -1.88 30.91
C GLU A 260 -9.76 -0.35 30.86
N ARG A 261 -10.05 0.24 29.70
CA ARG A 261 -10.14 1.70 29.57
C ARG A 261 -11.42 2.27 30.22
N ALA A 262 -12.51 1.54 30.14
CA ALA A 262 -13.73 1.94 30.80
C ALA A 262 -13.55 2.00 32.32
N GLU A 263 -12.98 0.95 32.91
CA GLU A 263 -12.65 0.89 34.34
C GLU A 263 -11.69 2.04 34.75
N TRP A 264 -10.68 2.31 33.94
CA TRP A 264 -9.75 3.41 34.18
C TRP A 264 -10.44 4.78 34.14
N MET A 265 -11.30 5.02 33.14
CA MET A 265 -12.06 6.26 33.02
C MET A 265 -13.10 6.43 34.12
N GLU A 266 -13.76 5.36 34.54
CA GLU A 266 -14.68 5.37 35.68
C GLU A 266 -13.96 5.71 36.97
N GLY A 267 -12.81 5.11 37.25
CA GLY A 267 -12.00 5.40 38.41
C GLY A 267 -11.52 6.85 38.46
N ILE A 268 -11.11 7.43 37.34
CA ILE A 268 -10.74 8.85 37.27
C ILE A 268 -11.97 9.73 37.53
N SER A 269 -13.10 9.44 36.90
CA SER A 269 -14.33 10.21 37.06
C SER A 269 -14.83 10.16 38.50
N GLU A 270 -14.78 9.01 39.16
CA GLU A 270 -15.11 8.84 40.57
C GLU A 270 -14.17 9.65 41.49
N TYR A 271 -12.86 9.60 41.20
CA TYR A 271 -11.87 10.37 41.97
C TYR A 271 -12.13 11.88 41.87
N VAL A 272 -12.40 12.41 40.67
CA VAL A 272 -12.70 13.81 40.44
C VAL A 272 -13.96 14.24 41.20
N ASN A 273 -15.03 13.44 41.11
CA ASN A 273 -16.30 13.72 41.77
C ASN A 273 -16.19 13.68 43.31
N THR A 274 -15.53 12.63 43.82
CA THR A 274 -15.38 12.42 45.29
C THR A 274 -14.55 13.53 45.94
N ASN A 275 -13.54 14.04 45.23
CA ASN A 275 -12.67 15.08 45.77
C ASN A 275 -13.10 16.51 45.39
N GLY A 276 -14.27 16.68 44.77
CA GLY A 276 -14.79 17.99 44.38
C GLY A 276 -13.89 18.75 43.42
N LEU A 277 -13.25 18.02 42.49
CA LEU A 277 -12.31 18.59 41.53
C LEU A 277 -12.98 18.97 40.20
N ALA A 278 -14.26 18.66 40.02
CA ALA A 278 -15.01 19.04 38.82
C ALA A 278 -15.00 20.56 38.63
N GLY A 279 -14.71 21.02 37.43
CA GLY A 279 -14.62 22.44 37.08
C GLY A 279 -13.37 23.16 37.59
N LYS A 280 -12.40 22.46 38.19
CA LYS A 280 -11.12 23.03 38.60
C LYS A 280 -10.11 23.03 37.43
N GLU A 281 -9.17 23.98 37.50
CA GLU A 281 -8.06 23.99 36.52
C GLU A 281 -7.17 22.75 36.73
N VAL A 282 -6.91 22.02 35.66
CA VAL A 282 -6.13 20.79 35.67
C VAL A 282 -4.92 20.96 34.76
N LEU A 283 -3.73 20.70 35.29
CA LEU A 283 -2.53 20.58 34.48
C LEU A 283 -2.39 19.13 33.97
N LEU A 284 -2.57 18.94 32.68
CA LEU A 284 -2.34 17.66 32.04
C LEU A 284 -0.92 17.59 31.48
N TYR A 285 -0.19 16.57 31.89
CA TYR A 285 1.15 16.30 31.39
C TYR A 285 1.15 14.99 30.59
N GLY A 286 1.57 15.08 29.32
CA GLY A 286 1.64 13.91 28.42
C GLY A 286 0.71 13.98 27.21
N GLN A 287 0.47 12.85 26.58
CA GLN A 287 -0.31 12.75 25.32
C GLN A 287 -1.81 12.48 25.58
N ILE A 288 -2.43 13.18 26.52
CA ILE A 288 -3.83 13.02 26.90
C ILE A 288 -4.61 14.36 26.90
N PRO A 289 -4.53 15.16 25.81
CA PRO A 289 -5.13 16.51 25.80
C PRO A 289 -6.65 16.51 25.95
N ALA A 290 -7.32 15.42 25.56
CA ALA A 290 -8.76 15.30 25.66
C ALA A 290 -9.26 14.97 27.07
N LEU A 291 -8.41 14.59 28.00
CA LEU A 291 -8.82 14.17 29.35
C LEU A 291 -9.51 15.33 30.11
N SER A 292 -9.05 16.56 29.95
CA SER A 292 -9.69 17.74 30.55
C SER A 292 -11.13 17.94 30.08
N TYR A 293 -11.43 17.60 28.83
CA TYR A 293 -12.77 17.67 28.29
C TYR A 293 -13.68 16.57 28.87
N TYR A 294 -13.15 15.37 29.09
CA TYR A 294 -13.91 14.27 29.67
C TYR A 294 -14.18 14.39 31.17
N LEU A 295 -13.42 15.22 31.85
CA LEU A 295 -13.53 15.44 33.29
C LEU A 295 -14.34 16.68 33.69
N GLN A 296 -15.05 17.31 32.73
CA GLN A 296 -15.94 18.45 32.97
C GLN A 296 -17.18 18.09 33.78
#